data_74e980109da4c18be5d3c43bd5ff0d9b
#
_entry.id   74e980109da4c18be5d3c43bd5ff0d9b
#
_cell.length_a   1.000
_cell.length_b   1.000
_cell.length_c   1.000
_cell.angle_alpha   90.00
_cell.angle_beta   90.00
_cell.angle_gamma   90.00
#
_symmetry.space_group_name_H-M   'P 1'
#
loop_
_entity.id
_entity.type
_entity.pdbx_description
1 polymer ?
#
loop_
_entity_poly.entity_id
_entity_poly.type
_entity_poly.pdbx_seq_one_letter_code
_entity_poly.pdbx_strand_id
1 'polypeptide(L)'
;MSKLLSAALAGLLFGLGLLLSGMSNPAKVLGFLDVTGQWDPSLMLVMGGAIAIGFFAFRRAERQTHSLLGEPMQLPDKSRLTPRLVVGSALFGIGWGLAGICPGPGLVLVGMGQAGGVYFVVAMLLGMWGARPLIKWLS
;
A
#
# COMPACT_ATOMS: atom_id res chain seq x y z
N MET A 1 -8.24 11.68 21.19
CA MET A 1 -7.29 12.63 20.57
C MET A 1 -5.96 11.97 20.21
N SER A 2 -5.38 11.12 21.05
CA SER A 2 -4.10 10.43 20.78
C SER A 2 -4.10 9.54 19.51
N LYS A 3 -5.20 8.85 19.20
CA LYS A 3 -5.32 7.98 17.99
C LYS A 3 -5.27 8.79 16.69
N LEU A 4 -5.98 9.91 16.63
CA LEU A 4 -5.96 10.79 15.44
C LEU A 4 -4.59 11.44 15.26
N LEU A 5 -3.96 11.84 16.32
CA LEU A 5 -2.62 12.44 16.28
C LEU A 5 -1.57 11.42 15.79
N SER A 6 -1.58 10.20 16.33
CA SER A 6 -0.64 9.16 15.88
C SER A 6 -0.89 8.74 14.42
N ALA A 7 -2.16 8.66 13.98
CA ALA A 7 -2.49 8.39 12.59
C ALA A 7 -2.02 9.53 11.66
N ALA A 8 -2.20 10.79 12.07
CA ALA A 8 -1.74 11.95 11.31
C ALA A 8 -0.21 11.98 11.20
N LEU A 9 0.51 11.72 12.29
CA LEU A 9 1.98 11.66 12.29
C LEU A 9 2.50 10.51 11.42
N ALA A 10 1.90 9.33 11.51
CA ALA A 10 2.26 8.19 10.68
C ALA A 10 2.01 8.47 9.18
N GLY A 11 0.87 9.08 8.85
CA GLY A 11 0.53 9.48 7.48
C GLY A 11 1.48 10.56 6.94
N LEU A 12 1.84 11.53 7.79
CA LEU A 12 2.81 12.58 7.43
C LEU A 12 4.19 11.98 7.13
N LEU A 13 4.71 11.12 8.02
CA LEU A 13 6.00 10.44 7.83
C LEU A 13 6.00 9.58 6.57
N PHE A 14 4.92 8.84 6.33
CA PHE A 14 4.76 8.02 5.13
C PHE A 14 4.74 8.89 3.86
N GLY A 15 3.95 9.96 3.85
CA GLY A 15 3.86 10.90 2.72
C GLY A 15 5.19 11.58 2.42
N LEU A 16 5.90 12.05 3.45
CA LEU A 16 7.25 12.62 3.29
C LEU A 16 8.23 11.58 2.73
N GLY A 17 8.17 10.33 3.22
CA GLY A 17 9.00 9.24 2.69
C GLY A 17 8.75 8.97 1.20
N LEU A 18 7.48 8.99 0.78
CA LEU A 18 7.13 8.83 -0.64
C LEU A 18 7.62 9.99 -1.52
N LEU A 19 7.55 11.21 -1.02
CA LEU A 19 8.06 12.40 -1.73
C LEU A 19 9.58 12.36 -1.86
N LEU A 20 10.28 12.07 -0.78
CA LEU A 20 11.75 12.01 -0.75
C LEU A 20 12.31 10.86 -1.59
N SER A 21 11.63 9.70 -1.61
CA SER A 21 12.03 8.56 -2.44
C SER A 21 11.67 8.71 -3.92
N GLY A 22 10.86 9.71 -4.28
CA GLY A 22 10.34 9.90 -5.63
C GLY A 22 9.27 8.87 -6.03
N MET A 23 8.76 8.05 -5.09
CA MET A 23 7.77 6.99 -5.37
C MET A 23 6.36 7.54 -5.64
N SER A 24 6.13 8.84 -5.51
CA SER A 24 4.95 9.53 -6.01
C SER A 24 4.93 9.68 -7.54
N ASN A 25 6.06 9.44 -8.22
CA ASN A 25 6.14 9.46 -9.68
C ASN A 25 5.90 8.06 -10.27
N PRO A 26 4.83 7.84 -11.06
CA PRO A 26 4.53 6.54 -11.68
C PRO A 26 5.66 6.00 -12.57
N ALA A 27 6.45 6.89 -13.18
CA ALA A 27 7.58 6.50 -14.03
C ALA A 27 8.64 5.68 -13.26
N LYS A 28 8.79 5.90 -11.96
CA LYS A 28 9.69 5.10 -11.11
C LYS A 28 9.23 3.65 -10.97
N VAL A 29 7.93 3.45 -10.81
CA VAL A 29 7.33 2.10 -10.72
C VAL A 29 7.40 1.40 -12.07
N LEU A 30 7.04 2.09 -13.15
CA LEU A 30 7.13 1.53 -14.51
C LEU A 30 8.56 1.23 -14.90
N GLY A 31 9.54 2.08 -14.54
CA GLY A 31 10.96 1.83 -14.77
C GLY A 31 11.48 0.60 -14.02
N PHE A 32 10.95 0.31 -12.83
CA PHE A 32 11.26 -0.93 -12.11
C PHE A 32 10.66 -2.17 -12.81
N LEU A 33 9.47 -2.06 -13.40
CA LEU A 33 8.81 -3.15 -14.13
C LEU A 33 9.43 -3.40 -15.51
N ASP A 34 10.12 -2.40 -16.07
CA ASP A 34 10.77 -2.50 -17.39
C ASP A 34 12.14 -3.20 -17.28
N VAL A 35 12.11 -4.51 -17.02
CA VAL A 35 13.34 -5.33 -16.88
C VAL A 35 14.11 -5.51 -18.19
N THR A 36 13.52 -5.17 -19.35
CA THR A 36 14.12 -5.29 -20.67
C THR A 36 14.69 -3.97 -21.20
N GLY A 37 14.33 -2.83 -20.58
CA GLY A 37 14.78 -1.50 -20.94
C GLY A 37 15.78 -0.89 -19.95
N GLN A 38 15.57 0.37 -19.59
CA GLN A 38 16.38 1.05 -18.56
C GLN A 38 15.84 0.75 -17.15
N TRP A 39 16.18 -0.42 -16.65
CA TRP A 39 15.70 -0.88 -15.35
C TRP A 39 16.17 0.02 -14.18
N ASP A 40 15.21 0.50 -13.39
CA ASP A 40 15.46 1.33 -12.20
C ASP A 40 15.24 0.53 -10.91
N PRO A 41 16.29 0.10 -10.19
CA PRO A 41 16.17 -0.70 -8.97
C PRO A 41 15.73 0.09 -7.73
N SER A 42 15.47 1.40 -7.83
CA SER A 42 15.17 2.26 -6.67
C SER A 42 13.96 1.78 -5.88
N LEU A 43 12.93 1.26 -6.54
CA LEU A 43 11.75 0.70 -5.88
C LEU A 43 12.12 -0.53 -5.01
N MET A 44 13.02 -1.37 -5.48
CA MET A 44 13.49 -2.55 -4.72
C MET A 44 14.18 -2.13 -3.42
N LEU A 45 14.98 -1.07 -3.44
CA LEU A 45 15.66 -0.56 -2.25
C LEU A 45 14.66 0.03 -1.25
N VAL A 46 13.67 0.78 -1.72
CA VAL A 46 12.60 1.35 -0.86
C VAL A 46 11.77 0.22 -0.23
N MET A 47 11.36 -0.77 -1.03
CA MET A 47 10.62 -1.93 -0.52
C MET A 47 11.45 -2.76 0.45
N GLY A 48 12.74 -2.99 0.14
CA GLY A 48 13.66 -3.72 1.01
C GLY A 48 13.82 -3.04 2.38
N GLY A 49 13.98 -1.72 2.39
CA GLY A 49 14.02 -0.92 3.62
C GLY A 49 12.73 -1.01 4.43
N ALA A 50 11.58 -0.89 3.77
CA ALA A 50 10.27 -1.03 4.40
C ALA A 50 10.05 -2.44 4.99
N ILE A 51 10.47 -3.49 4.27
CA ILE A 51 10.39 -4.88 4.75
C ILE A 51 11.30 -5.08 5.97
N ALA A 52 12.52 -4.57 5.94
CA ALA A 52 13.46 -4.69 7.05
C ALA A 52 12.91 -4.05 8.33
N ILE A 53 12.44 -2.81 8.25
CA ILE A 53 11.84 -2.10 9.39
C ILE A 53 10.56 -2.81 9.84
N GLY A 54 9.69 -3.18 8.89
CA GLY A 54 8.44 -3.89 9.15
C GLY A 54 8.66 -5.22 9.85
N PHE A 55 9.67 -6.00 9.45
CA PHE A 55 10.01 -7.27 10.08
C PHE A 55 10.24 -7.13 11.58
N PHE A 56 11.05 -6.17 12.00
CA PHE A 56 11.31 -5.92 13.42
C PHE A 56 10.07 -5.38 14.15
N ALA A 57 9.34 -4.46 13.52
CA ALA A 57 8.12 -3.88 14.08
C ALA A 57 7.03 -4.93 14.28
N PHE A 58 6.75 -5.77 13.29
CA PHE A 58 5.76 -6.84 13.40
C PHE A 58 6.17 -7.92 14.39
N ARG A 59 7.44 -8.30 14.40
CA ARG A 59 7.96 -9.26 15.37
C ARG A 59 7.80 -8.79 16.83
N ARG A 60 7.93 -7.47 17.05
CA ARG A 60 7.62 -6.87 18.35
C ARG A 60 6.12 -6.83 18.63
N ALA A 61 5.32 -6.46 17.64
CA ALA A 61 3.86 -6.38 17.76
C ALA A 61 3.22 -7.75 18.10
N GLU A 62 3.72 -8.85 17.51
CA GLU A 62 3.25 -10.21 17.79
C GLU A 62 3.44 -10.66 19.25
N ARG A 63 4.38 -10.03 19.95
CA ARG A 63 4.65 -10.31 21.38
C ARG A 63 3.82 -9.46 22.33
N GLN A 64 3.04 -8.52 21.79
CA GLN A 64 2.22 -7.58 22.57
C GLN A 64 0.74 -7.90 22.41
N THR A 65 0.01 -7.90 23.51
CA THR A 65 -1.45 -8.09 23.51
C THR A 65 -2.19 -6.76 23.26
N HIS A 66 -1.53 -5.64 23.55
CA HIS A 66 -2.10 -4.31 23.41
C HIS A 66 -1.14 -3.39 22.64
N SER A 67 -1.72 -2.46 21.90
CA SER A 67 -0.95 -1.38 21.25
C SER A 67 -0.40 -0.39 22.28
N LEU A 68 0.53 0.47 21.86
CA LEU A 68 1.05 1.56 22.70
C LEU A 68 -0.05 2.54 23.20
N LEU A 69 -1.23 2.51 22.56
CA LEU A 69 -2.39 3.33 22.92
C LEU A 69 -3.42 2.57 23.78
N GLY A 70 -3.08 1.36 24.27
CA GLY A 70 -3.94 0.54 25.11
C GLY A 70 -5.04 -0.25 24.41
N GLU A 71 -5.10 -0.20 23.06
CA GLU A 71 -6.08 -0.98 22.29
C GLU A 71 -5.62 -2.44 22.12
N PRO A 72 -6.56 -3.40 22.09
CA PRO A 72 -6.19 -4.79 21.83
C PRO A 72 -5.55 -4.94 20.44
N MET A 73 -4.47 -5.71 20.38
CA MET A 73 -3.74 -5.93 19.13
C MET A 73 -4.55 -6.88 18.23
N GLN A 74 -4.89 -6.41 17.03
CA GLN A 74 -5.58 -7.20 16.01
C GLN A 74 -4.64 -7.44 14.83
N LEU A 75 -3.94 -8.57 14.86
CA LEU A 75 -3.06 -8.98 13.77
C LEU A 75 -3.79 -9.96 12.86
N PRO A 76 -3.56 -9.92 11.54
CA PRO A 76 -4.13 -10.89 10.60
C PRO A 76 -3.69 -12.32 10.92
N ASP A 77 -4.60 -13.27 10.78
CA ASP A 77 -4.27 -14.69 10.87
C ASP A 77 -3.44 -15.09 9.63
N LYS A 78 -2.22 -15.56 9.86
CA LYS A 78 -1.25 -15.94 8.82
C LYS A 78 -1.52 -17.34 8.23
N SER A 79 -2.45 -18.10 8.80
CA SER A 79 -2.57 -19.53 8.53
C SER A 79 -3.46 -19.89 7.34
N ARG A 80 -4.20 -18.94 6.76
CA ARG A 80 -5.22 -19.28 5.76
C ARG A 80 -5.00 -18.55 4.44
N LEU A 81 -4.51 -19.28 3.44
CA LEU A 81 -4.60 -18.87 2.04
C LEU A 81 -6.02 -19.13 1.56
N THR A 82 -6.79 -18.07 1.37
CA THR A 82 -8.16 -18.16 0.84
C THR A 82 -8.16 -17.85 -0.66
N PRO A 83 -9.10 -18.45 -1.45
CA PRO A 83 -9.26 -18.10 -2.86
C PRO A 83 -9.45 -16.60 -3.08
N ARG A 84 -10.14 -15.94 -2.16
CA ARG A 84 -10.32 -14.47 -2.18
C ARG A 84 -8.99 -13.72 -2.14
N LEU A 85 -8.06 -14.16 -1.28
CA LEU A 85 -6.73 -13.54 -1.17
C LEU A 85 -5.95 -13.70 -2.48
N VAL A 86 -5.98 -14.89 -3.07
CA VAL A 86 -5.25 -15.17 -4.32
C VAL A 86 -5.83 -14.36 -5.48
N VAL A 87 -7.15 -14.41 -5.68
CA VAL A 87 -7.82 -13.65 -6.76
C VAL A 87 -7.65 -12.14 -6.55
N GLY A 88 -7.84 -11.67 -5.31
CA GLY A 88 -7.69 -10.25 -4.98
C GLY A 88 -6.27 -9.72 -5.22
N SER A 89 -5.24 -10.47 -4.82
CA SER A 89 -3.85 -10.09 -5.06
C SER A 89 -3.48 -10.15 -6.54
N ALA A 90 -4.00 -11.10 -7.30
CA ALA A 90 -3.79 -11.18 -8.75
C ALA A 90 -4.42 -9.97 -9.46
N LEU A 91 -5.67 -9.63 -9.16
CA LEU A 91 -6.35 -8.46 -9.71
C LEU A 91 -5.64 -7.16 -9.34
N PHE A 92 -5.22 -7.04 -8.08
CA PHE A 92 -4.44 -5.89 -7.62
C PHE A 92 -3.11 -5.78 -8.38
N GLY A 93 -2.38 -6.89 -8.52
CA GLY A 93 -1.09 -6.93 -9.23
C GLY A 93 -1.21 -6.53 -10.70
N ILE A 94 -2.25 -7.01 -11.40
CA ILE A 94 -2.52 -6.61 -12.78
C ILE A 94 -2.83 -5.11 -12.86
N GLY A 95 -3.73 -4.60 -12.00
CA GLY A 95 -4.07 -3.18 -11.98
C GLY A 95 -2.87 -2.29 -11.65
N TRP A 96 -2.05 -2.70 -10.69
CA TRP A 96 -0.83 -1.99 -10.31
C TRP A 96 0.21 -1.99 -11.45
N GLY A 97 0.42 -3.14 -12.10
CA GLY A 97 1.36 -3.24 -13.23
C GLY A 97 0.98 -2.37 -14.43
N LEU A 98 -0.32 -2.20 -14.67
CA LEU A 98 -0.82 -1.33 -15.75
C LEU A 98 -0.80 0.16 -15.38
N ALA A 99 -1.15 0.49 -14.13
CA ALA A 99 -1.27 1.89 -13.68
C ALA A 99 0.07 2.49 -13.25
N GLY A 100 1.00 1.69 -12.75
CA GLY A 100 2.26 2.15 -12.18
C GLY A 100 2.10 2.99 -10.90
N ILE A 101 0.91 3.00 -10.29
CA ILE A 101 0.58 3.81 -9.10
C ILE A 101 0.10 2.90 -7.98
N CYS A 102 0.72 3.01 -6.80
CA CYS A 102 0.21 2.38 -5.58
C CYS A 102 -0.86 3.27 -4.92
N PRO A 103 -1.76 2.70 -4.09
CA PRO A 103 -2.77 3.48 -3.37
C PRO A 103 -2.21 4.63 -2.53
N GLY A 104 -1.07 4.41 -1.85
CA GLY A 104 -0.42 5.44 -1.04
C GLY A 104 0.04 6.65 -1.86
N PRO A 105 0.92 6.46 -2.86
CA PRO A 105 1.28 7.51 -3.81
C PRO A 105 0.07 8.18 -4.49
N GLY A 106 -0.98 7.41 -4.82
CA GLY A 106 -2.22 7.97 -5.37
C GLY A 106 -2.86 9.02 -4.46
N LEU A 107 -2.93 8.76 -3.16
CA LEU A 107 -3.43 9.72 -2.16
C LEU A 107 -2.52 10.95 -2.03
N VAL A 108 -1.19 10.77 -2.09
CA VAL A 108 -0.23 11.88 -2.08
C VAL A 108 -0.43 12.78 -3.30
N LEU A 109 -0.62 12.20 -4.49
CA LEU A 109 -0.90 12.95 -5.72
C LEU A 109 -2.19 13.77 -5.63
N VAL A 110 -3.24 13.22 -4.97
CA VAL A 110 -4.47 13.99 -4.68
C VAL A 110 -4.16 15.17 -3.76
N GLY A 111 -3.38 14.95 -2.69
CA GLY A 111 -2.97 16.02 -1.78
C GLY A 111 -2.13 17.11 -2.45
N MET A 112 -1.39 16.75 -3.51
CA MET A 112 -0.63 17.68 -4.35
C MET A 112 -1.49 18.40 -5.42
N GLY A 113 -2.79 18.12 -5.48
CA GLY A 113 -3.71 18.69 -6.47
C GLY A 113 -3.53 18.15 -7.90
N GLN A 114 -2.90 16.99 -8.05
CA GLN A 114 -2.67 16.38 -9.36
C GLN A 114 -3.91 15.62 -9.86
N ALA A 115 -4.42 15.98 -11.02
CA ALA A 115 -5.60 15.35 -11.62
C ALA A 115 -5.44 13.83 -11.81
N GLY A 116 -4.24 13.35 -12.16
CA GLY A 116 -3.95 11.92 -12.28
C GLY A 116 -4.18 11.15 -10.99
N GLY A 117 -3.85 11.73 -9.83
CA GLY A 117 -4.14 11.16 -8.52
C GLY A 117 -5.65 11.03 -8.25
N VAL A 118 -6.42 12.06 -8.62
CA VAL A 118 -7.87 12.05 -8.46
C VAL A 118 -8.52 10.96 -9.31
N TYR A 119 -8.14 10.84 -10.59
CA TYR A 119 -8.65 9.80 -11.48
C TYR A 119 -8.32 8.40 -10.95
N PHE A 120 -7.08 8.21 -10.48
CA PHE A 120 -6.66 6.93 -9.89
C PHE A 120 -7.48 6.56 -8.66
N VAL A 121 -7.64 7.49 -7.70
CA VAL A 121 -8.38 7.24 -6.45
C VAL A 121 -9.86 6.98 -6.73
N VAL A 122 -10.49 7.73 -7.63
CA VAL A 122 -11.88 7.49 -8.03
C VAL A 122 -12.02 6.10 -8.67
N ALA A 123 -11.16 5.75 -9.61
CA ALA A 123 -11.16 4.43 -10.24
C ALA A 123 -10.95 3.30 -9.22
N MET A 124 -10.04 3.49 -8.27
CA MET A 124 -9.78 2.56 -7.16
C MET A 124 -11.03 2.34 -6.31
N LEU A 125 -11.71 3.41 -5.90
CA LEU A 125 -12.93 3.33 -5.09
C LEU A 125 -14.07 2.64 -5.84
N LEU A 126 -14.25 2.95 -7.12
CA LEU A 126 -15.23 2.29 -7.99
C LEU A 126 -14.91 0.80 -8.16
N GLY A 127 -13.62 0.45 -8.35
CA GLY A 127 -13.17 -0.94 -8.43
C GLY A 127 -13.42 -1.71 -7.13
N MET A 128 -13.14 -1.11 -5.99
CA MET A 128 -13.44 -1.70 -4.66
C MET A 128 -14.94 -1.91 -4.45
N TRP A 129 -15.76 -0.98 -4.89
CA TRP A 129 -17.22 -1.12 -4.83
C TRP A 129 -17.72 -2.22 -5.77
N GLY A 130 -17.24 -2.26 -7.01
CA GLY A 130 -17.59 -3.26 -8.02
C GLY A 130 -17.09 -4.68 -7.67
N ALA A 131 -16.03 -4.82 -6.88
CA ALA A 131 -15.52 -6.12 -6.43
C ALA A 131 -16.39 -6.80 -5.35
N ARG A 132 -17.31 -6.07 -4.70
CA ARG A 132 -18.17 -6.62 -3.64
C ARG A 132 -18.96 -7.88 -4.04
N PRO A 133 -19.64 -7.94 -5.21
CA PRO A 133 -20.36 -9.15 -5.62
C PRO A 133 -19.41 -10.33 -5.86
N LEU A 134 -18.21 -10.07 -6.44
CA LEU A 134 -17.21 -11.10 -6.65
C LEU A 134 -16.72 -11.70 -5.31
N ILE A 135 -16.49 -10.85 -4.32
CA ILE A 135 -16.08 -11.27 -2.98
C ILE A 135 -17.16 -12.16 -2.32
N LYS A 136 -18.45 -11.83 -2.52
CA LYS A 136 -19.55 -12.64 -2.01
C LYS A 136 -19.62 -14.01 -2.71
N TRP A 137 -19.34 -14.06 -4.01
CA TRP A 137 -19.37 -15.31 -4.77
C TRP A 137 -18.21 -16.25 -4.38
N LEU A 138 -17.06 -15.70 -4.00
CA LEU A 138 -15.89 -16.46 -3.54
C LEU A 138 -15.96 -16.84 -2.04
N SER A 139 -17.07 -16.54 -1.35
CA SER A 139 -17.34 -16.95 0.03
C SER A 139 -17.93 -18.32 0.08
#